data_31ab54a9ca8c6941fccbb17a7ad3c3f2
#
_entry.id   31ab54a9ca8c6941fccbb17a7ad3c3f2
#
_cell.length_a   1.000
_cell.length_b   1.000
_cell.length_c   1.000
_cell.angle_alpha   90.00
_cell.angle_beta   90.00
_cell.angle_gamma   90.00
#
_symmetry.space_group_name_H-M   'P 1'
#
loop_
_entity.id
_entity.type
_entity.pdbx_description
1 polymer ?
#
loop_
_entity_poly.entity_id
_entity_poly.type
_entity_poly.pdbx_seq_one_letter_code
_entity_poly.pdbx_strand_id
1 'polypeptide(L)'
;MKKALFMLLTVWAGVLSVHATNDLTGSDVSIPQGKVGTISIELNNDDYEFTAFTFKLSLPEGLSFVLNGSGKPTFEKGTRFDESHTLSSSVSGQTATFGCLSGEKAPIAGKSGMLLNVYVQSDAELAVGAELSATLSEVTFTTMDVTEVVFSDATVNISIAEPRLVFDENSTTLPSYTAGEKDNVRMLRTIKAGEWSTIVLPFTLTKTKAEAAFGADVQLLEFSGFETEYADDEDVTPDGISLNFTPYTMTAQKGMKGGKLYLIKTAADITSFDADEVTLADAVTEVNVTDDYETKGKFTGTLVKTSIPADGLFLSGDQFWYSAGLTKVKAFRGWFMLDAVLDKATDFEAKVRLVIEDEGATGVGGIVAGIEDGANDWHTLDGRKLGGKPTEKGIYIVGGKKVSVQ
;
A
#
# COMPACT_ATOMS: atom_id res chain seq x y z
N MET A 1 33.11 54.29 -10.24
CA MET A 1 33.59 53.67 -8.98
C MET A 1 32.48 52.78 -8.42
N LYS A 2 32.51 51.48 -8.77
CA LYS A 2 31.57 50.49 -8.27
C LYS A 2 32.22 49.76 -7.09
N LYS A 3 31.70 49.90 -5.89
CA LYS A 3 32.14 49.17 -4.70
C LYS A 3 31.45 47.79 -4.71
N ALA A 4 32.25 46.73 -4.90
CA ALA A 4 31.82 45.38 -4.70
C ALA A 4 31.82 45.08 -3.17
N LEU A 5 30.66 44.71 -2.66
CA LEU A 5 30.50 44.24 -1.27
C LEU A 5 30.72 42.73 -1.24
N PHE A 6 31.86 42.29 -0.72
CA PHE A 6 32.15 40.88 -0.47
C PHE A 6 31.43 40.48 0.84
N MET A 7 30.38 39.66 0.72
CA MET A 7 29.70 39.06 1.87
C MET A 7 30.42 37.75 2.20
N LEU A 8 31.18 37.80 3.29
CA LEU A 8 31.89 36.64 3.83
C LEU A 8 30.87 35.73 4.53
N LEU A 9 30.54 34.61 3.91
CA LEU A 9 29.68 33.57 4.47
C LEU A 9 30.55 32.72 5.41
N THR A 10 30.55 33.01 6.71
CA THR A 10 31.14 32.12 7.72
C THR A 10 30.22 30.92 7.91
N VAL A 11 30.59 29.78 7.31
CA VAL A 11 29.99 28.47 7.62
C VAL A 11 30.42 28.12 9.05
N TRP A 12 29.51 28.27 9.99
CA TRP A 12 29.66 27.71 11.32
C TRP A 12 29.39 26.19 11.21
N ALA A 13 30.45 25.39 11.10
CA ALA A 13 30.38 23.96 11.32
C ALA A 13 30.16 23.74 12.80
N GLY A 14 28.88 23.73 13.24
CA GLY A 14 28.51 23.23 14.52
C GLY A 14 28.86 21.73 14.56
N VAL A 15 29.85 21.38 15.37
CA VAL A 15 30.07 20.00 15.79
C VAL A 15 28.86 19.63 16.61
N LEU A 16 27.89 18.91 16.00
CA LEU A 16 26.85 18.21 16.74
C LEU A 16 27.57 17.10 17.52
N SER A 17 27.91 17.37 18.77
CA SER A 17 28.22 16.32 19.71
C SER A 17 26.94 15.50 19.89
N VAL A 18 26.86 14.37 19.24
CA VAL A 18 25.85 13.35 19.52
C VAL A 18 26.18 12.87 20.94
N HIS A 19 25.51 13.44 21.94
CA HIS A 19 25.48 12.84 23.25
C HIS A 19 24.58 11.64 23.16
N ALA A 20 25.04 10.48 23.58
CA ALA A 20 24.20 9.32 23.83
C ALA A 20 23.09 9.79 24.79
N THR A 21 21.85 9.70 24.31
CA THR A 21 20.68 10.11 25.10
C THR A 21 19.86 8.88 25.43
N ASN A 22 19.66 8.66 26.73
CA ASN A 22 18.70 7.66 27.18
C ASN A 22 17.39 8.38 27.42
N ASP A 23 16.39 8.09 26.62
CA ASP A 23 15.07 8.71 26.71
C ASP A 23 13.94 7.75 26.30
N LEU A 24 12.76 8.06 26.79
CA LEU A 24 11.51 7.48 26.32
C LEU A 24 10.70 8.58 25.66
N THR A 25 10.40 8.43 24.38
CA THR A 25 9.66 9.40 23.60
C THR A 25 8.39 8.79 23.00
N GLY A 26 7.46 9.64 22.59
CA GLY A 26 6.33 9.24 21.76
C GLY A 26 6.36 9.99 20.44
N SER A 27 6.08 9.30 19.35
CA SER A 27 5.99 9.94 18.03
C SER A 27 4.76 10.84 17.96
N ASP A 28 4.90 12.04 17.39
CA ASP A 28 3.77 12.89 17.05
C ASP A 28 2.79 12.14 16.14
N VAL A 29 1.49 12.30 16.39
CA VAL A 29 0.45 11.52 15.73
C VAL A 29 -0.72 12.39 15.27
N SER A 30 -1.29 12.03 14.11
CA SER A 30 -2.54 12.60 13.63
C SER A 30 -3.65 11.54 13.74
N ILE A 31 -4.67 11.83 14.55
CA ILE A 31 -5.78 10.92 14.84
C ILE A 31 -7.04 11.46 14.17
N PRO A 32 -7.70 10.70 13.27
CA PRO A 32 -8.95 11.16 12.68
C PRO A 32 -10.04 11.31 13.73
N GLN A 33 -10.84 12.38 13.64
CA GLN A 33 -11.96 12.68 14.51
C GLN A 33 -12.90 11.47 14.65
N GLY A 34 -13.23 11.09 15.88
CA GLY A 34 -14.11 9.95 16.16
C GLY A 34 -13.53 8.58 15.80
N LYS A 35 -12.21 8.47 15.57
CA LYS A 35 -11.54 7.22 15.16
C LYS A 35 -10.41 6.84 16.10
N VAL A 36 -9.97 5.59 15.93
CA VAL A 36 -8.81 5.06 16.64
C VAL A 36 -7.53 5.52 15.93
N GLY A 37 -6.56 5.96 16.73
CA GLY A 37 -5.18 6.22 16.32
C GLY A 37 -4.20 5.43 17.17
N THR A 38 -2.92 5.53 16.84
CA THR A 38 -1.84 4.81 17.52
C THR A 38 -0.75 5.76 17.95
N ILE A 39 -0.42 5.78 19.25
CA ILE A 39 0.75 6.45 19.79
C ILE A 39 1.88 5.43 19.87
N SER A 40 2.96 5.65 19.10
CA SER A 40 4.16 4.83 19.15
C SER A 40 5.09 5.35 20.24
N ILE A 41 5.46 4.48 21.18
CA ILE A 41 6.39 4.77 22.28
C ILE A 41 7.73 4.15 21.95
N GLU A 42 8.77 4.98 21.93
CA GLU A 42 10.13 4.61 21.52
C GLU A 42 11.13 4.82 22.65
N LEU A 43 12.06 3.87 22.78
CA LEU A 43 13.16 3.95 23.74
C LEU A 43 14.50 4.11 23.01
N ASN A 44 15.29 5.09 23.43
CA ASN A 44 16.71 5.18 23.17
C ASN A 44 17.48 4.82 24.47
N ASN A 45 18.40 3.88 24.38
CA ASN A 45 19.15 3.36 25.52
C ASN A 45 20.61 3.07 25.19
N ASP A 46 21.29 4.06 24.63
CA ASP A 46 22.68 3.90 24.14
C ASP A 46 23.65 3.43 25.23
N ASP A 47 23.47 3.91 26.47
CA ASP A 47 24.39 3.67 27.58
C ASP A 47 24.01 2.47 28.46
N TYR A 48 22.75 1.98 28.39
CA TYR A 48 22.24 0.96 29.31
C TYR A 48 21.62 -0.25 28.61
N GLU A 49 21.63 -1.36 29.34
CA GLU A 49 20.82 -2.53 29.05
C GLU A 49 19.73 -2.66 30.11
N PHE A 50 18.47 -2.49 29.68
CA PHE A 50 17.31 -2.53 30.57
C PHE A 50 16.59 -3.86 30.50
N THR A 51 16.14 -4.36 31.65
CA THR A 51 15.41 -5.63 31.80
C THR A 51 13.96 -5.42 32.21
N ALA A 52 13.63 -4.21 32.69
CA ALA A 52 12.28 -3.85 33.12
C ALA A 52 12.05 -2.36 32.95
N PHE A 53 10.78 -1.97 32.87
CA PHE A 53 10.38 -0.57 32.93
C PHE A 53 8.97 -0.41 33.53
N THR A 54 8.70 0.80 33.96
CA THR A 54 7.36 1.32 34.19
C THR A 54 7.28 2.77 33.73
N PHE A 55 6.16 3.17 33.14
CA PHE A 55 5.86 4.55 32.82
C PHE A 55 4.36 4.78 32.81
N LYS A 56 3.96 6.05 32.89
CA LYS A 56 2.58 6.51 32.70
C LYS A 56 2.42 7.25 31.39
N LEU A 57 1.30 7.04 30.73
CA LEU A 57 0.82 7.84 29.60
C LEU A 57 -0.49 8.48 30.00
N SER A 58 -0.52 9.82 30.04
CA SER A 58 -1.72 10.60 30.36
C SER A 58 -2.24 11.24 29.08
N LEU A 59 -3.50 10.98 28.77
CA LEU A 59 -4.20 11.55 27.62
C LEU A 59 -4.90 12.84 27.99
N PRO A 60 -5.00 13.82 27.08
CA PRO A 60 -5.82 15.02 27.27
C PRO A 60 -7.32 14.67 27.20
N GLU A 61 -8.17 15.62 27.61
CA GLU A 61 -9.63 15.52 27.42
C GLU A 61 -9.96 15.35 25.93
N GLY A 62 -11.00 14.54 25.64
CA GLY A 62 -11.42 14.22 24.29
C GLY A 62 -10.67 13.01 23.66
N LEU A 63 -9.66 12.45 24.34
CA LEU A 63 -9.05 11.18 23.96
C LEU A 63 -9.31 10.13 25.05
N SER A 64 -9.39 8.88 24.67
CA SER A 64 -9.53 7.74 25.57
C SER A 64 -8.69 6.56 25.10
N PHE A 65 -8.28 5.70 26.03
CA PHE A 65 -7.62 4.44 25.66
C PHE A 65 -8.62 3.46 25.07
N VAL A 66 -8.23 2.77 24.00
CA VAL A 66 -8.97 1.61 23.52
C VAL A 66 -8.75 0.47 24.50
N LEU A 67 -9.82 -0.03 25.11
CA LEU A 67 -9.74 -1.08 26.13
C LEU A 67 -10.02 -2.45 25.53
N ASN A 68 -9.30 -3.46 26.01
CA ASN A 68 -9.57 -4.86 25.70
C ASN A 68 -10.73 -5.42 26.56
N GLY A 69 -11.11 -6.67 26.35
CA GLY A 69 -12.21 -7.32 27.08
C GLY A 69 -12.02 -7.43 28.61
N SER A 70 -10.82 -7.13 29.13
CA SER A 70 -10.50 -7.09 30.57
C SER A 70 -10.43 -5.66 31.12
N GLY A 71 -10.83 -4.65 30.34
CA GLY A 71 -10.81 -3.24 30.74
C GLY A 71 -9.40 -2.64 30.83
N LYS A 72 -8.41 -3.22 30.17
CA LYS A 72 -7.04 -2.74 30.12
C LYS A 72 -6.75 -2.08 28.79
N PRO A 73 -5.85 -1.06 28.74
CA PRO A 73 -5.41 -0.47 27.47
C PRO A 73 -4.91 -1.51 26.48
N THR A 74 -5.39 -1.41 25.23
CA THR A 74 -4.92 -2.21 24.12
C THR A 74 -3.63 -1.63 23.57
N PHE A 75 -2.64 -2.48 23.38
CA PHE A 75 -1.36 -2.11 22.79
C PHE A 75 -0.74 -3.28 22.03
N GLU A 76 0.15 -2.98 21.11
CA GLU A 76 1.05 -3.94 20.47
C GLU A 76 2.45 -3.80 21.04
N LYS A 77 3.12 -4.93 21.29
CA LYS A 77 4.52 -4.93 21.71
C LYS A 77 5.46 -4.85 20.52
N GLY A 78 6.56 -4.10 20.68
CA GLY A 78 7.64 -4.05 19.71
C GLY A 78 8.42 -5.37 19.61
N THR A 79 9.28 -5.45 18.61
CA THR A 79 10.12 -6.62 18.35
C THR A 79 11.34 -6.74 19.27
N ARG A 80 11.53 -5.75 20.18
CA ARG A 80 12.66 -5.69 21.11
C ARG A 80 12.51 -6.62 22.33
N PHE A 81 11.34 -7.22 22.52
CA PHE A 81 11.05 -8.12 23.64
C PHE A 81 11.15 -9.57 23.22
N ASP A 82 11.80 -10.38 24.01
CA ASP A 82 11.78 -11.83 23.89
C ASP A 82 10.60 -12.46 24.69
N GLU A 83 10.55 -13.80 24.76
CA GLU A 83 9.49 -14.54 25.44
C GLU A 83 9.53 -14.40 26.97
N SER A 84 10.67 -14.04 27.57
CA SER A 84 10.80 -13.83 29.03
C SER A 84 10.19 -12.53 29.52
N HIS A 85 9.93 -11.58 28.61
CA HIS A 85 9.37 -10.29 28.93
C HIS A 85 7.85 -10.38 29.08
N THR A 86 7.37 -10.08 30.28
CA THR A 86 5.93 -9.96 30.58
C THR A 86 5.54 -8.49 30.61
N LEU A 87 4.64 -8.10 29.71
CA LEU A 87 4.10 -6.74 29.66
C LEU A 87 2.76 -6.69 30.38
N SER A 88 2.50 -5.60 31.07
CA SER A 88 1.26 -5.32 31.78
C SER A 88 0.78 -3.90 31.56
N SER A 89 -0.52 -3.69 31.64
CA SER A 89 -1.12 -2.36 31.62
C SER A 89 -2.28 -2.25 32.59
N SER A 90 -2.50 -1.03 33.06
CA SER A 90 -3.72 -0.67 33.81
C SER A 90 -4.11 0.76 33.46
N VAL A 91 -5.35 1.14 33.68
CA VAL A 91 -5.83 2.50 33.41
C VAL A 91 -6.67 3.02 34.58
N SER A 92 -6.52 4.30 34.88
CA SER A 92 -7.34 5.03 35.85
C SER A 92 -7.63 6.42 35.27
N GLY A 93 -8.88 6.66 34.90
CA GLY A 93 -9.29 7.87 34.19
C GLY A 93 -8.52 8.06 32.88
N GLN A 94 -7.89 9.21 32.71
CA GLN A 94 -7.11 9.58 31.52
C GLN A 94 -5.63 9.11 31.55
N THR A 95 -5.24 8.35 32.58
CA THR A 95 -3.86 7.89 32.74
C THR A 95 -3.77 6.38 32.71
N ALA A 96 -2.94 5.84 31.83
CA ALA A 96 -2.56 4.45 31.80
C ALA A 96 -1.15 4.25 32.33
N THR A 97 -0.95 3.17 33.05
CA THR A 97 0.38 2.70 33.48
C THR A 97 0.75 1.47 32.68
N PHE A 98 1.94 1.48 32.10
CA PHE A 98 2.53 0.37 31.38
C PHE A 98 3.75 -0.13 32.15
N GLY A 99 3.94 -1.43 32.18
CA GLY A 99 5.08 -2.06 32.81
C GLY A 99 5.56 -3.27 32.03
N CYS A 100 6.85 -3.52 32.11
CA CYS A 100 7.51 -4.68 31.58
C CYS A 100 8.45 -5.26 32.62
N LEU A 101 8.51 -6.58 32.72
CA LEU A 101 9.42 -7.31 33.58
C LEU A 101 9.92 -8.55 32.83
N SER A 102 11.24 -8.75 32.81
CA SER A 102 11.84 -10.04 32.41
C SER A 102 12.09 -10.90 33.64
N GLY A 103 11.47 -12.09 33.67
CA GLY A 103 11.69 -13.07 34.74
C GLY A 103 13.12 -13.63 34.75
N GLU A 104 13.81 -13.59 33.62
CA GLU A 104 15.18 -14.10 33.42
C GLU A 104 16.22 -12.97 33.38
N LYS A 105 15.82 -11.72 33.62
CA LYS A 105 16.66 -10.52 33.49
C LYS A 105 17.22 -10.36 32.05
N ALA A 106 16.48 -10.83 31.03
CA ALA A 106 16.86 -10.63 29.65
C ALA A 106 16.80 -9.14 29.30
N PRO A 107 17.78 -8.58 28.60
CA PRO A 107 17.76 -7.19 28.20
C PRO A 107 16.75 -6.92 27.09
N ILE A 108 16.13 -5.74 27.10
CA ILE A 108 15.36 -5.22 25.96
C ILE A 108 16.34 -5.03 24.80
N ALA A 109 16.11 -5.73 23.70
CA ALA A 109 17.08 -5.83 22.60
C ALA A 109 17.28 -4.50 21.85
N GLY A 110 18.50 -4.29 21.37
CA GLY A 110 18.86 -3.08 20.58
C GLY A 110 19.06 -1.83 21.45
N LYS A 111 19.46 -0.73 20.81
CA LYS A 111 19.79 0.54 21.45
C LYS A 111 18.74 1.63 21.19
N SER A 112 17.88 1.46 20.21
CA SER A 112 16.77 2.37 19.89
C SER A 112 15.60 1.64 19.24
N GLY A 113 14.44 2.27 19.25
CA GLY A 113 13.26 1.84 18.52
C GLY A 113 12.04 1.60 19.38
N MET A 114 10.97 1.22 18.71
CA MET A 114 9.63 1.09 19.25
C MET A 114 9.53 0.01 20.33
N LEU A 115 8.98 0.42 21.49
CA LEU A 115 8.58 -0.49 22.57
C LEU A 115 7.10 -0.90 22.43
N LEU A 116 6.22 0.07 22.38
CA LEU A 116 4.77 -0.17 22.38
C LEU A 116 4.08 0.72 21.35
N ASN A 117 3.06 0.19 20.69
CA ASN A 117 2.04 0.95 19.98
C ASN A 117 0.78 0.95 20.84
N VAL A 118 0.40 2.10 21.39
CA VAL A 118 -0.78 2.25 22.25
C VAL A 118 -1.95 2.77 21.42
N TYR A 119 -3.09 2.06 21.45
CA TYR A 119 -4.29 2.46 20.73
C TYR A 119 -5.13 3.43 21.53
N VAL A 120 -5.46 4.56 20.93
CA VAL A 120 -6.27 5.63 21.52
C VAL A 120 -7.44 5.98 20.59
N GLN A 121 -8.57 6.34 21.18
CA GLN A 121 -9.78 6.75 20.49
C GLN A 121 -9.97 8.25 20.68
N SER A 122 -10.14 9.00 19.58
CA SER A 122 -10.57 10.40 19.65
C SER A 122 -12.08 10.51 19.77
N ASP A 123 -12.54 11.52 20.50
CA ASP A 123 -13.96 11.85 20.57
C ASP A 123 -14.46 12.43 19.24
N ALA A 124 -15.69 12.11 18.86
CA ALA A 124 -16.34 12.65 17.67
C ALA A 124 -16.69 14.16 17.81
N GLU A 125 -16.69 14.68 19.03
CA GLU A 125 -16.96 16.10 19.29
C GLU A 125 -15.69 16.98 19.24
N LEU A 126 -14.49 16.38 19.16
CA LEU A 126 -13.26 17.15 19.00
C LEU A 126 -13.24 17.88 17.66
N ALA A 127 -12.81 19.13 17.68
CA ALA A 127 -12.68 19.89 16.44
C ALA A 127 -11.56 19.34 15.55
N VAL A 128 -11.80 19.19 14.26
CA VAL A 128 -10.75 18.94 13.27
C VAL A 128 -9.74 20.09 13.30
N GLY A 129 -8.45 19.72 13.29
CA GLY A 129 -7.35 20.68 13.45
C GLY A 129 -7.03 21.03 14.92
N ALA A 130 -7.73 20.44 15.91
CA ALA A 130 -7.34 20.61 17.30
C ALA A 130 -5.96 19.99 17.55
N GLU A 131 -5.12 20.74 18.26
CA GLU A 131 -3.80 20.32 18.71
C GLU A 131 -3.88 19.98 20.19
N LEU A 132 -3.54 18.75 20.53
CA LEU A 132 -3.59 18.16 21.86
C LEU A 132 -2.22 17.65 22.25
N SER A 133 -2.02 17.38 23.56
CA SER A 133 -0.78 16.83 24.06
C SER A 133 -1.04 15.70 25.05
N ALA A 134 -0.45 14.54 24.83
CA ALA A 134 -0.33 13.50 25.84
C ALA A 134 1.04 13.60 26.54
N THR A 135 1.13 13.10 27.76
CA THR A 135 2.35 13.18 28.56
C THR A 135 2.81 11.79 28.98
N LEU A 136 4.06 11.47 28.68
CA LEU A 136 4.79 10.35 29.27
C LEU A 136 5.44 10.84 30.57
N SER A 137 5.17 10.17 31.68
CA SER A 137 5.67 10.58 33.02
C SER A 137 5.96 9.36 33.88
N GLU A 138 6.61 9.63 35.03
CA GLU A 138 7.04 8.61 35.98
C GLU A 138 7.79 7.45 35.28
N VAL A 139 8.70 7.81 34.37
CA VAL A 139 9.42 6.86 33.52
C VAL A 139 10.60 6.31 34.29
N THR A 140 10.56 5.02 34.61
CA THR A 140 11.63 4.32 35.33
C THR A 140 11.99 3.05 34.57
N PHE A 141 13.28 2.87 34.32
CA PHE A 141 13.85 1.67 33.75
C PHE A 141 14.78 0.99 34.76
N THR A 142 14.87 -0.33 34.69
CA THR A 142 15.74 -1.13 35.55
C THR A 142 16.80 -1.82 34.71
N THR A 143 18.06 -1.65 35.07
CA THR A 143 19.20 -2.27 34.42
C THR A 143 19.38 -3.73 34.85
N MET A 144 20.33 -4.47 34.21
CA MET A 144 20.62 -5.87 34.57
C MET A 144 21.15 -6.05 36.00
N ASP A 145 21.83 -5.05 36.56
CA ASP A 145 22.34 -5.04 37.94
C ASP A 145 21.31 -4.46 38.94
N VAL A 146 20.05 -4.34 38.49
CA VAL A 146 18.90 -3.89 39.30
C VAL A 146 19.02 -2.41 39.79
N THR A 147 19.73 -1.58 39.01
CA THR A 147 19.77 -0.15 39.24
C THR A 147 18.60 0.53 38.50
N GLU A 148 17.91 1.43 39.21
CA GLU A 148 16.84 2.24 38.61
C GLU A 148 17.42 3.48 37.92
N VAL A 149 16.94 3.72 36.70
CA VAL A 149 17.26 4.91 35.91
C VAL A 149 15.94 5.63 35.60
N VAL A 150 15.81 6.85 36.05
CA VAL A 150 14.63 7.70 35.89
C VAL A 150 14.85 8.62 34.70
N PHE A 151 13.90 8.62 33.76
CA PHE A 151 13.92 9.54 32.63
C PHE A 151 13.03 10.77 32.89
N SER A 152 13.31 11.83 32.16
CA SER A 152 12.47 13.03 32.17
C SER A 152 11.11 12.73 31.50
N ASP A 153 10.10 13.47 31.90
CA ASP A 153 8.82 13.48 31.26
C ASP A 153 8.94 13.92 29.78
N ALA A 154 8.13 13.34 28.90
CA ALA A 154 8.09 13.67 27.49
C ALA A 154 6.66 13.98 27.04
N THR A 155 6.55 14.82 26.02
CA THR A 155 5.27 15.22 25.43
C THR A 155 5.10 14.56 24.06
N VAL A 156 3.90 14.10 23.78
CA VAL A 156 3.47 13.58 22.48
C VAL A 156 2.46 14.56 21.90
N ASN A 157 2.77 15.19 20.77
CA ASN A 157 1.82 16.07 20.09
C ASN A 157 0.82 15.25 19.28
N ILE A 158 -0.46 15.63 19.42
CA ILE A 158 -1.58 14.92 18.79
C ILE A 158 -2.42 15.94 18.04
N SER A 159 -2.53 15.78 16.72
CA SER A 159 -3.45 16.57 15.91
C SER A 159 -4.71 15.77 15.58
N ILE A 160 -5.86 16.44 15.57
CA ILE A 160 -7.13 15.81 15.16
C ILE A 160 -7.35 16.05 13.69
N ALA A 161 -7.28 14.97 12.91
CA ALA A 161 -7.49 15.00 11.46
C ALA A 161 -8.96 14.81 11.10
N GLU A 162 -9.29 15.21 9.86
CA GLU A 162 -10.58 14.91 9.27
C GLU A 162 -10.73 13.39 9.03
N PRO A 163 -11.87 12.77 9.39
CA PRO A 163 -12.09 11.36 9.15
C PRO A 163 -12.17 11.08 7.63
N ARG A 164 -11.57 9.97 7.19
CA ARG A 164 -11.56 9.55 5.79
C ARG A 164 -11.97 8.09 5.66
N LEU A 165 -12.69 7.75 4.61
CA LEU A 165 -12.86 6.37 4.18
C LEU A 165 -11.55 5.85 3.60
N VAL A 166 -11.04 4.74 4.14
CA VAL A 166 -9.79 4.13 3.66
C VAL A 166 -10.11 2.99 2.71
N PHE A 167 -9.64 3.12 1.47
CA PHE A 167 -9.71 2.08 0.43
C PHE A 167 -8.32 1.46 0.27
N ASP A 168 -8.15 0.22 0.74
CA ASP A 168 -6.86 -0.50 0.69
C ASP A 168 -6.89 -1.57 -0.42
N GLU A 169 -5.92 -1.52 -1.33
CA GLU A 169 -5.79 -2.50 -2.41
C GLU A 169 -5.58 -3.95 -1.92
N ASN A 170 -5.18 -4.15 -0.67
CA ASN A 170 -4.98 -5.47 -0.08
C ASN A 170 -6.22 -6.01 0.64
N SER A 171 -7.28 -5.18 0.80
CA SER A 171 -8.50 -5.56 1.49
C SER A 171 -9.39 -6.47 0.65
N THR A 172 -10.04 -7.42 1.29
CA THR A 172 -11.08 -8.29 0.71
C THR A 172 -12.50 -7.75 0.91
N THR A 173 -12.63 -6.61 1.60
CA THR A 173 -13.91 -5.94 1.85
C THR A 173 -13.77 -4.44 1.63
N LEU A 174 -14.86 -3.78 1.25
CA LEU A 174 -14.93 -2.31 1.22
C LEU A 174 -15.28 -1.77 2.61
N PRO A 175 -14.86 -0.53 2.94
CA PRO A 175 -15.43 0.19 4.07
C PRO A 175 -16.94 0.37 3.88
N SER A 176 -17.68 0.62 4.94
CA SER A 176 -19.12 0.91 4.85
C SER A 176 -19.32 2.36 4.38
N TYR A 177 -20.07 2.54 3.30
CA TYR A 177 -20.44 3.85 2.74
C TYR A 177 -21.72 3.73 1.89
N THR A 178 -22.28 4.87 1.48
CA THR A 178 -23.43 4.93 0.58
C THR A 178 -23.00 5.45 -0.79
N ALA A 179 -23.27 4.69 -1.84
CA ALA A 179 -22.99 5.13 -3.21
C ALA A 179 -23.79 6.38 -3.56
N GLY A 180 -23.18 7.30 -4.30
CA GLY A 180 -23.75 8.58 -4.69
C GLY A 180 -23.56 9.69 -3.65
N GLU A 181 -23.23 9.38 -2.41
CA GLU A 181 -22.87 10.37 -1.40
C GLU A 181 -21.45 10.88 -1.58
N LYS A 182 -21.14 12.02 -0.95
CA LYS A 182 -19.81 12.59 -0.92
C LYS A 182 -19.11 12.25 0.39
N ASP A 183 -17.81 11.98 0.30
CA ASP A 183 -16.96 11.75 1.47
C ASP A 183 -15.51 12.11 1.17
N ASN A 184 -14.70 12.19 2.22
CA ASN A 184 -13.25 12.28 2.14
C ASN A 184 -12.65 10.89 2.15
N VAL A 185 -11.71 10.64 1.25
CA VAL A 185 -11.15 9.32 1.05
C VAL A 185 -9.63 9.33 1.14
N ARG A 186 -9.09 8.20 1.59
CA ARG A 186 -7.69 7.82 1.44
C ARG A 186 -7.61 6.55 0.63
N MET A 187 -6.90 6.60 -0.47
CA MET A 187 -6.64 5.45 -1.34
C MET A 187 -5.24 4.92 -1.11
N LEU A 188 -5.12 3.66 -0.71
CA LEU A 188 -3.86 2.92 -0.60
C LEU A 188 -3.74 2.02 -1.83
N ARG A 189 -3.13 2.54 -2.90
CA ARG A 189 -3.02 1.89 -4.21
C ARG A 189 -1.64 2.15 -4.81
N THR A 190 -0.92 1.08 -5.12
CA THR A 190 0.40 1.16 -5.76
C THR A 190 0.28 1.20 -7.29
N ILE A 191 0.85 2.23 -7.91
CA ILE A 191 1.04 2.36 -9.36
C ILE A 191 2.52 2.69 -9.59
N LYS A 192 3.17 1.93 -10.46
CA LYS A 192 4.57 2.12 -10.83
C LYS A 192 4.72 3.18 -11.90
N ALA A 193 5.70 4.06 -11.72
CA ALA A 193 6.04 5.08 -12.71
C ALA A 193 6.43 4.47 -14.05
N GLY A 194 5.92 5.05 -15.13
CA GLY A 194 6.25 4.66 -16.49
C GLY A 194 5.61 3.38 -16.99
N GLU A 195 4.94 2.60 -16.14
CA GLU A 195 4.25 1.35 -16.51
C GLU A 195 2.74 1.56 -16.66
N TRP A 196 2.11 0.87 -17.63
CA TRP A 196 0.66 0.83 -17.72
C TRP A 196 0.07 -0.07 -16.62
N SER A 197 -0.98 0.38 -16.00
CA SER A 197 -1.76 -0.36 -15.00
C SER A 197 -3.25 -0.22 -15.28
N THR A 198 -4.05 -1.24 -14.96
CA THR A 198 -5.51 -1.09 -14.92
C THR A 198 -5.92 -0.39 -13.64
N ILE A 199 -6.94 0.48 -13.70
CA ILE A 199 -7.48 1.16 -12.53
C ILE A 199 -9.00 1.27 -12.60
N VAL A 200 -9.65 1.06 -11.45
CA VAL A 200 -11.04 1.39 -11.19
C VAL A 200 -11.14 1.98 -9.80
N LEU A 201 -11.71 3.17 -9.68
CA LEU A 201 -11.85 3.85 -8.39
C LEU A 201 -13.27 3.68 -7.84
N PRO A 202 -13.44 3.47 -6.52
CA PRO A 202 -14.75 3.46 -5.87
C PRO A 202 -15.32 4.89 -5.65
N PHE A 203 -14.82 5.88 -6.38
CA PHE A 203 -15.25 7.27 -6.33
C PHE A 203 -14.86 8.04 -7.60
N THR A 204 -15.51 9.17 -7.81
CA THR A 204 -15.26 10.06 -8.95
C THR A 204 -14.25 11.14 -8.56
N LEU A 205 -13.24 11.33 -9.40
CA LEU A 205 -12.28 12.45 -9.30
C LEU A 205 -12.55 13.46 -10.39
N THR A 206 -12.61 14.75 -10.03
CA THR A 206 -12.50 15.83 -11.01
C THR A 206 -11.10 15.83 -11.63
N LYS A 207 -10.91 16.51 -12.76
CA LYS A 207 -9.58 16.67 -13.37
C LYS A 207 -8.54 17.13 -12.35
N THR A 208 -8.83 18.19 -11.61
CA THR A 208 -7.89 18.75 -10.61
C THR A 208 -7.54 17.76 -9.52
N LYS A 209 -8.50 16.97 -9.02
CA LYS A 209 -8.25 15.94 -8.01
C LYS A 209 -7.46 14.76 -8.58
N ALA A 210 -7.72 14.38 -9.83
CA ALA A 210 -6.95 13.32 -10.50
C ALA A 210 -5.51 13.76 -10.77
N GLU A 211 -5.28 15.00 -11.22
CA GLU A 211 -3.94 15.55 -11.40
C GLU A 211 -3.19 15.70 -10.06
N ALA A 212 -3.87 16.04 -8.98
CA ALA A 212 -3.28 16.07 -7.64
C ALA A 212 -2.89 14.66 -7.14
N ALA A 213 -3.69 13.64 -7.46
CA ALA A 213 -3.46 12.24 -7.06
C ALA A 213 -2.37 11.54 -7.88
N PHE A 214 -2.32 11.79 -9.20
CA PHE A 214 -1.53 11.01 -10.16
C PHE A 214 -0.48 11.83 -10.92
N GLY A 215 -0.44 13.14 -10.72
CA GLY A 215 0.40 14.07 -11.46
C GLY A 215 -0.30 14.68 -12.67
N ALA A 216 0.16 15.88 -13.07
CA ALA A 216 -0.42 16.61 -14.21
C ALA A 216 -0.23 15.88 -15.56
N ASP A 217 0.82 15.07 -15.68
CA ASP A 217 1.18 14.30 -16.88
C ASP A 217 0.55 12.89 -16.90
N VAL A 218 -0.42 12.61 -16.04
CA VAL A 218 -1.12 11.33 -16.00
C VAL A 218 -1.77 11.02 -17.34
N GLN A 219 -1.50 9.84 -17.87
CA GLN A 219 -2.10 9.33 -19.09
C GLN A 219 -3.21 8.35 -18.74
N LEU A 220 -4.35 8.49 -19.39
CA LEU A 220 -5.49 7.61 -19.23
C LEU A 220 -5.96 7.11 -20.58
N LEU A 221 -6.31 5.82 -20.65
CA LEU A 221 -6.90 5.21 -21.83
C LEU A 221 -8.20 4.52 -21.46
N GLU A 222 -9.16 4.56 -22.37
CA GLU A 222 -10.41 3.78 -22.31
C GLU A 222 -10.33 2.62 -23.30
N PHE A 223 -10.80 1.46 -22.86
CA PHE A 223 -10.90 0.28 -23.72
C PHE A 223 -12.01 0.53 -24.75
N SER A 224 -11.66 0.47 -26.03
CA SER A 224 -12.57 0.68 -27.17
C SER A 224 -13.00 -0.63 -27.83
N GLY A 225 -12.16 -1.68 -27.75
CA GLY A 225 -12.44 -2.95 -28.38
C GLY A 225 -11.23 -3.87 -28.42
N PHE A 226 -11.36 -4.96 -29.16
CA PHE A 226 -10.26 -5.86 -29.47
C PHE A 226 -10.44 -6.41 -30.89
N GLU A 227 -9.35 -6.89 -31.45
CA GLU A 227 -9.30 -7.59 -32.73
C GLU A 227 -8.53 -8.89 -32.56
N THR A 228 -9.01 -9.94 -33.21
CA THR A 228 -8.33 -11.25 -33.29
C THR A 228 -7.63 -11.38 -34.64
N GLU A 229 -6.42 -11.92 -34.64
CA GLU A 229 -5.63 -12.18 -35.82
C GLU A 229 -5.55 -13.71 -36.03
N TYR A 230 -5.87 -14.18 -37.22
CA TYR A 230 -5.76 -15.58 -37.61
C TYR A 230 -4.80 -15.71 -38.79
N ALA A 231 -3.92 -16.71 -38.80
CA ALA A 231 -3.00 -16.97 -39.91
C ALA A 231 -3.73 -17.54 -41.15
N ASP A 232 -4.81 -18.25 -40.93
CA ASP A 232 -5.68 -18.84 -41.99
C ASP A 232 -7.15 -18.67 -41.58
N ASP A 233 -8.04 -18.47 -42.56
CA ASP A 233 -9.48 -18.33 -42.35
C ASP A 233 -10.15 -19.61 -41.79
N GLU A 234 -9.47 -20.77 -41.85
CA GLU A 234 -9.93 -22.04 -41.30
C GLU A 234 -9.49 -22.26 -39.84
N ASP A 235 -8.63 -21.41 -39.30
CA ASP A 235 -8.13 -21.51 -37.91
C ASP A 235 -9.22 -21.16 -36.90
N VAL A 236 -9.33 -21.95 -35.85
CA VAL A 236 -10.30 -21.77 -34.75
C VAL A 236 -9.66 -21.03 -33.59
N THR A 237 -8.33 -20.96 -33.55
CA THR A 237 -7.55 -20.34 -32.48
C THR A 237 -6.78 -19.15 -33.05
N PRO A 238 -6.90 -17.96 -32.46
CA PRO A 238 -6.19 -16.79 -32.96
C PRO A 238 -4.68 -16.88 -32.71
N ASP A 239 -3.89 -16.36 -33.64
CA ASP A 239 -2.43 -16.18 -33.53
C ASP A 239 -2.07 -14.91 -32.78
N GLY A 240 -2.97 -13.96 -32.73
CA GLY A 240 -2.77 -12.69 -32.04
C GLY A 240 -4.06 -12.04 -31.58
N ILE A 241 -3.95 -11.19 -30.59
CA ILE A 241 -5.05 -10.34 -30.09
C ILE A 241 -4.53 -8.93 -29.93
N SER A 242 -5.22 -7.98 -30.55
CA SER A 242 -4.99 -6.55 -30.36
C SER A 242 -6.06 -5.98 -29.43
N LEU A 243 -5.67 -5.44 -28.27
CA LEU A 243 -6.58 -4.72 -27.37
C LEU A 243 -6.51 -3.22 -27.70
N ASN A 244 -7.62 -2.67 -28.16
CA ASN A 244 -7.71 -1.31 -28.66
C ASN A 244 -8.15 -0.35 -27.56
N PHE A 245 -7.48 0.78 -27.47
CA PHE A 245 -7.70 1.82 -26.48
C PHE A 245 -7.71 3.20 -27.11
N THR A 246 -8.61 4.06 -26.65
CA THR A 246 -8.63 5.48 -27.02
C THR A 246 -8.08 6.33 -25.87
N PRO A 247 -7.29 7.39 -26.16
CA PRO A 247 -6.87 8.34 -25.17
C PRO A 247 -8.05 9.02 -24.46
N TYR A 248 -8.02 9.02 -23.12
CA TYR A 248 -9.03 9.70 -22.31
C TYR A 248 -8.52 11.04 -21.84
N THR A 249 -8.97 12.10 -22.46
CA THR A 249 -8.62 13.46 -22.06
C THR A 249 -9.60 13.98 -21.01
N MET A 250 -9.08 14.29 -19.83
CA MET A 250 -9.84 14.96 -18.77
C MET A 250 -10.04 16.45 -19.08
N THR A 251 -11.22 16.97 -18.79
CA THR A 251 -11.54 18.39 -18.86
C THR A 251 -12.07 18.87 -17.51
N ALA A 252 -12.36 20.17 -17.38
CA ALA A 252 -12.96 20.72 -16.16
C ALA A 252 -14.30 20.06 -15.79
N GLN A 253 -15.03 19.55 -16.80
CA GLN A 253 -16.33 18.87 -16.64
C GLN A 253 -16.26 17.36 -16.72
N LYS A 254 -15.11 16.80 -17.17
CA LYS A 254 -14.92 15.38 -17.42
C LYS A 254 -13.67 14.89 -16.67
N GLY A 255 -13.85 14.32 -15.49
CA GLY A 255 -12.81 13.70 -14.69
C GLY A 255 -12.83 12.17 -14.79
N MET A 256 -12.15 11.47 -13.88
CA MET A 256 -12.23 10.02 -13.75
C MET A 256 -13.51 9.62 -13.04
N LYS A 257 -14.36 8.84 -13.69
CA LYS A 257 -15.65 8.42 -13.13
C LYS A 257 -15.49 7.22 -12.22
N GLY A 258 -16.12 7.24 -11.05
CA GLY A 258 -16.17 6.11 -10.13
C GLY A 258 -16.82 4.89 -10.76
N GLY A 259 -16.27 3.71 -10.47
CA GLY A 259 -16.69 2.44 -11.05
C GLY A 259 -16.25 2.19 -12.49
N LYS A 260 -15.73 3.20 -13.20
CA LYS A 260 -15.27 3.05 -14.57
C LYS A 260 -13.81 2.57 -14.62
N LEU A 261 -13.56 1.65 -15.55
CA LEU A 261 -12.25 1.08 -15.80
C LEU A 261 -11.45 1.93 -16.78
N TYR A 262 -10.16 2.12 -16.47
CA TYR A 262 -9.18 2.79 -17.32
C TYR A 262 -7.86 2.02 -17.31
N LEU A 263 -7.02 2.24 -18.33
CA LEU A 263 -5.59 2.11 -18.17
C LEU A 263 -5.03 3.46 -17.69
N ILE A 264 -4.06 3.39 -16.79
CA ILE A 264 -3.37 4.56 -16.23
C ILE A 264 -1.87 4.37 -16.33
N LYS A 265 -1.16 5.45 -16.66
CA LYS A 265 0.29 5.56 -16.59
C LYS A 265 0.67 6.87 -15.91
N THR A 266 1.53 6.80 -14.92
CA THR A 266 1.98 7.95 -14.10
C THR A 266 3.46 8.22 -14.33
N ALA A 267 3.88 9.47 -14.17
CA ALA A 267 5.28 9.84 -14.27
C ALA A 267 6.09 9.53 -13.00
N ALA A 268 5.41 9.35 -11.87
CA ALA A 268 6.01 9.00 -10.58
C ALA A 268 5.29 7.81 -9.95
N ASP A 269 5.99 7.10 -9.06
CA ASP A 269 5.38 6.03 -8.25
C ASP A 269 4.29 6.61 -7.35
N ILE A 270 3.13 5.97 -7.34
CA ILE A 270 2.03 6.26 -6.42
C ILE A 270 1.93 5.11 -5.43
N THR A 271 1.84 5.41 -4.15
CA THR A 271 1.59 4.41 -3.09
C THR A 271 0.27 4.67 -2.38
N SER A 272 -0.11 5.95 -2.29
CA SER A 272 -1.36 6.40 -1.69
C SER A 272 -1.68 7.82 -2.13
N PHE A 273 -2.95 8.21 -2.01
CA PHE A 273 -3.38 9.60 -2.13
C PHE A 273 -4.66 9.85 -1.34
N ASP A 274 -4.90 11.12 -1.01
CA ASP A 274 -6.12 11.61 -0.39
C ASP A 274 -6.94 12.41 -1.40
N ALA A 275 -8.27 12.34 -1.27
CA ALA A 275 -9.16 13.18 -2.05
C ALA A 275 -10.40 13.54 -1.22
N ASP A 276 -10.73 14.84 -1.16
CA ASP A 276 -11.82 15.37 -0.35
C ASP A 276 -13.08 15.51 -1.19
N GLU A 277 -14.26 15.42 -0.56
CA GLU A 277 -15.53 15.67 -1.20
C GLU A 277 -15.67 14.94 -2.56
N VAL A 278 -15.37 13.65 -2.60
CA VAL A 278 -15.53 12.81 -3.79
C VAL A 278 -16.88 12.09 -3.76
N THR A 279 -17.52 11.95 -4.92
CA THR A 279 -18.76 11.17 -5.03
C THR A 279 -18.43 9.68 -5.10
N LEU A 280 -18.98 8.91 -4.16
CA LEU A 280 -18.71 7.48 -3.99
C LEU A 280 -19.44 6.61 -5.01
N ALA A 281 -18.85 5.45 -5.36
CA ALA A 281 -19.41 4.44 -6.24
C ALA A 281 -19.12 3.04 -5.67
N ASP A 282 -20.06 2.11 -5.76
CA ASP A 282 -20.00 0.78 -5.14
C ASP A 282 -19.88 -0.36 -6.15
N ALA A 283 -19.94 -0.08 -7.45
CA ALA A 283 -19.93 -1.08 -8.50
C ALA A 283 -18.93 -0.76 -9.61
N VAL A 284 -18.41 -1.81 -10.23
CA VAL A 284 -17.61 -1.70 -11.45
C VAL A 284 -18.54 -1.75 -12.66
N THR A 285 -18.36 -0.80 -13.57
CA THR A 285 -19.06 -0.79 -14.86
C THR A 285 -18.23 -1.56 -15.87
N GLU A 286 -18.66 -2.74 -16.26
CA GLU A 286 -18.02 -3.55 -17.29
C GLU A 286 -18.18 -2.89 -18.67
N VAL A 287 -17.15 -3.02 -19.52
CA VAL A 287 -17.20 -2.63 -20.93
C VAL A 287 -17.29 -3.89 -21.76
N ASN A 288 -18.45 -4.13 -22.38
CA ASN A 288 -18.68 -5.27 -23.26
C ASN A 288 -18.44 -4.85 -24.72
N VAL A 289 -17.75 -5.68 -25.47
CA VAL A 289 -17.38 -5.44 -26.87
C VAL A 289 -17.55 -6.71 -27.68
N THR A 290 -17.61 -6.56 -28.99
CA THR A 290 -17.63 -7.67 -29.95
C THR A 290 -16.68 -7.28 -31.08
N ASP A 291 -15.83 -8.21 -31.54
CA ASP A 291 -14.93 -7.97 -32.64
C ASP A 291 -15.63 -8.22 -34.02
N ASP A 292 -14.92 -8.06 -35.11
CA ASP A 292 -15.44 -8.22 -36.46
C ASP A 292 -15.81 -9.68 -36.78
N TYR A 293 -15.33 -10.66 -36.00
CA TYR A 293 -15.67 -12.09 -36.11
C TYR A 293 -16.85 -12.50 -35.19
N GLU A 294 -17.58 -11.53 -34.64
CA GLU A 294 -18.64 -11.72 -33.63
C GLU A 294 -18.16 -12.34 -32.30
N THR A 295 -16.85 -12.37 -32.06
CA THR A 295 -16.27 -12.83 -30.80
C THR A 295 -16.53 -11.81 -29.70
N LYS A 296 -17.00 -12.28 -28.55
CA LYS A 296 -17.34 -11.39 -27.44
C LYS A 296 -16.16 -11.23 -26.53
N GLY A 297 -16.07 -10.03 -25.95
CA GLY A 297 -15.09 -9.71 -24.94
C GLY A 297 -15.63 -8.68 -23.97
N LYS A 298 -15.04 -8.65 -22.80
CA LYS A 298 -15.34 -7.62 -21.82
C LYS A 298 -14.10 -7.18 -21.03
N PHE A 299 -14.03 -5.92 -20.72
CA PHE A 299 -13.14 -5.38 -19.71
C PHE A 299 -13.92 -5.26 -18.40
N THR A 300 -13.47 -5.99 -17.38
CA THR A 300 -14.10 -6.05 -16.06
C THR A 300 -13.07 -5.82 -14.97
N GLY A 301 -13.48 -5.76 -13.70
CA GLY A 301 -12.57 -5.49 -12.60
C GLY A 301 -13.18 -5.70 -11.23
N THR A 302 -12.45 -5.27 -10.21
CA THR A 302 -12.83 -5.46 -8.82
C THR A 302 -12.48 -4.26 -7.96
N LEU A 303 -13.34 -3.99 -6.97
CA LEU A 303 -13.07 -3.03 -5.89
C LEU A 303 -12.48 -3.68 -4.63
N VAL A 304 -12.33 -5.02 -4.61
CA VAL A 304 -11.76 -5.77 -3.50
C VAL A 304 -10.74 -6.77 -4.00
N LYS A 305 -9.82 -7.20 -3.14
CA LYS A 305 -8.86 -8.25 -3.48
C LYS A 305 -9.59 -9.56 -3.77
N THR A 306 -9.30 -10.18 -4.91
CA THR A 306 -9.98 -11.38 -5.38
C THR A 306 -9.05 -12.28 -6.20
N SER A 307 -9.62 -13.24 -6.94
CA SER A 307 -8.91 -14.04 -7.94
C SER A 307 -9.48 -13.75 -9.32
N ILE A 308 -8.60 -13.67 -10.33
CA ILE A 308 -8.96 -13.56 -11.72
C ILE A 308 -9.42 -14.96 -12.18
N PRO A 309 -10.57 -15.10 -12.87
CA PRO A 309 -10.99 -16.37 -13.45
C PRO A 309 -9.95 -16.96 -14.42
N ALA A 310 -10.05 -18.24 -14.70
CA ALA A 310 -9.25 -18.86 -15.76
C ALA A 310 -9.48 -18.13 -17.09
N ASP A 311 -8.42 -18.04 -17.89
CA ASP A 311 -8.38 -17.34 -19.17
C ASP A 311 -8.60 -15.82 -19.11
N GLY A 312 -8.72 -15.25 -17.89
CA GLY A 312 -8.71 -13.81 -17.70
C GLY A 312 -7.34 -13.24 -18.05
N LEU A 313 -7.32 -12.28 -18.97
CA LEU A 313 -6.12 -11.61 -19.45
C LEU A 313 -5.87 -10.34 -18.62
N PHE A 314 -4.75 -10.25 -17.93
CA PHE A 314 -4.43 -9.12 -17.07
C PHE A 314 -3.07 -8.50 -17.38
N LEU A 315 -2.90 -7.24 -17.03
CA LEU A 315 -1.68 -6.46 -17.27
C LEU A 315 -0.81 -6.43 -16.01
N SER A 316 0.47 -6.79 -16.16
CA SER A 316 1.47 -6.72 -15.09
C SER A 316 2.86 -6.48 -15.68
N GLY A 317 3.57 -5.42 -15.23
CA GLY A 317 4.91 -5.07 -15.71
C GLY A 317 4.95 -4.80 -17.23
N ASP A 318 3.98 -4.04 -17.73
CA ASP A 318 3.77 -3.74 -19.16
C ASP A 318 3.60 -4.99 -20.06
N GLN A 319 3.21 -6.12 -19.49
CA GLN A 319 2.94 -7.37 -20.21
C GLN A 319 1.55 -7.91 -19.88
N PHE A 320 0.92 -8.55 -20.87
CA PHE A 320 -0.33 -9.27 -20.67
C PHE A 320 -0.07 -10.71 -20.28
N TRP A 321 -0.87 -11.21 -19.34
CA TRP A 321 -0.76 -12.55 -18.77
C TRP A 321 -2.13 -13.21 -18.71
N TYR A 322 -2.22 -14.50 -19.02
CA TYR A 322 -3.42 -15.27 -18.78
C TYR A 322 -3.45 -15.82 -17.35
N SER A 323 -4.59 -15.70 -16.70
CA SER A 323 -4.83 -16.34 -15.41
C SER A 323 -5.11 -17.83 -15.58
N ALA A 324 -4.49 -18.64 -14.70
CA ALA A 324 -4.83 -20.06 -14.56
C ALA A 324 -6.06 -20.29 -13.64
N GLY A 325 -6.80 -19.25 -13.27
CA GLY A 325 -7.94 -19.29 -12.36
C GLY A 325 -7.60 -19.16 -10.88
N LEU A 326 -6.30 -19.13 -10.54
CA LEU A 326 -5.80 -18.99 -9.17
C LEU A 326 -5.04 -17.67 -8.93
N THR A 327 -4.84 -16.90 -9.99
CA THR A 327 -4.11 -15.62 -9.94
C THR A 327 -4.82 -14.63 -9.03
N LYS A 328 -4.12 -14.22 -7.95
CA LYS A 328 -4.64 -13.22 -7.02
C LYS A 328 -4.42 -11.83 -7.58
N VAL A 329 -5.48 -11.05 -7.63
CA VAL A 329 -5.44 -9.63 -7.99
C VAL A 329 -5.80 -8.78 -6.78
N LYS A 330 -5.04 -7.71 -6.55
CA LYS A 330 -5.35 -6.70 -5.55
C LYS A 330 -6.59 -5.91 -5.99
N ALA A 331 -7.23 -5.22 -5.05
CA ALA A 331 -8.39 -4.37 -5.33
C ALA A 331 -8.07 -3.24 -6.34
N PHE A 332 -9.11 -2.65 -6.89
CA PHE A 332 -9.08 -1.48 -7.77
C PHE A 332 -8.35 -1.71 -9.09
N ARG A 333 -8.43 -2.94 -9.60
CA ARG A 333 -7.82 -3.37 -10.86
C ARG A 333 -8.85 -4.01 -11.78
N GLY A 334 -8.49 -4.10 -13.08
CA GLY A 334 -9.29 -4.77 -14.10
C GLY A 334 -8.51 -5.82 -14.85
N TRP A 335 -9.25 -6.67 -15.56
CA TRP A 335 -8.76 -7.68 -16.49
C TRP A 335 -9.75 -7.84 -17.64
N PHE A 336 -9.32 -8.52 -18.71
CA PHE A 336 -10.14 -8.78 -19.88
C PHE A 336 -10.60 -10.25 -19.87
N MET A 337 -11.86 -10.48 -20.22
CA MET A 337 -12.40 -11.80 -20.49
C MET A 337 -12.80 -11.82 -21.98
N LEU A 338 -12.11 -12.59 -22.77
CA LEU A 338 -12.34 -12.71 -24.21
C LEU A 338 -12.78 -14.14 -24.51
N ASP A 339 -13.76 -14.32 -25.40
CA ASP A 339 -14.16 -15.65 -25.86
C ASP A 339 -13.05 -16.27 -26.74
N ALA A 340 -12.25 -15.44 -27.42
CA ALA A 340 -11.04 -15.86 -28.12
C ALA A 340 -9.86 -15.94 -27.12
N VAL A 341 -9.26 -17.12 -27.01
CA VAL A 341 -8.10 -17.39 -26.17
C VAL A 341 -6.97 -17.92 -27.04
N LEU A 342 -5.79 -17.32 -26.95
CA LEU A 342 -4.60 -17.77 -27.67
C LEU A 342 -4.18 -19.17 -27.24
N ASP A 343 -3.65 -19.99 -28.20
CA ASP A 343 -3.12 -21.31 -27.87
C ASP A 343 -1.87 -21.13 -26.94
N LYS A 344 -1.96 -21.69 -25.76
CA LYS A 344 -0.94 -21.64 -24.72
C LYS A 344 0.15 -22.72 -24.91
N ALA A 345 -0.02 -23.62 -25.86
CA ALA A 345 0.81 -24.82 -26.03
C ALA A 345 1.88 -24.69 -27.11
N THR A 346 1.74 -23.78 -28.06
CA THR A 346 2.66 -23.59 -29.18
C THR A 346 3.45 -22.30 -29.05
N ASP A 347 4.78 -22.44 -28.94
CA ASP A 347 5.81 -21.40 -28.97
C ASP A 347 5.37 -19.95 -28.68
N PHE A 348 5.72 -19.52 -27.52
CA PHE A 348 5.76 -18.23 -26.84
C PHE A 348 5.83 -16.90 -27.65
N GLU A 349 5.30 -16.87 -28.85
CA GLU A 349 5.11 -15.64 -29.65
C GLU A 349 3.64 -15.24 -29.81
N ALA A 350 2.73 -15.82 -29.05
CA ALA A 350 1.35 -15.39 -29.04
C ALA A 350 1.28 -13.91 -28.57
N LYS A 351 0.91 -13.03 -29.49
CA LYS A 351 1.10 -11.58 -29.34
C LYS A 351 -0.20 -10.94 -28.88
N VAL A 352 -0.37 -10.71 -27.59
CA VAL A 352 -1.35 -9.72 -27.15
C VAL A 352 -0.71 -8.34 -27.23
N ARG A 353 -1.32 -7.45 -28.01
CA ARG A 353 -0.82 -6.08 -28.24
C ARG A 353 -1.77 -5.08 -27.60
N LEU A 354 -1.19 -4.01 -27.07
CA LEU A 354 -1.93 -2.81 -26.69
C LEU A 354 -1.85 -1.84 -27.87
N VAL A 355 -2.99 -1.50 -28.44
CA VAL A 355 -3.11 -0.54 -29.55
C VAL A 355 -3.77 0.73 -29.02
N ILE A 356 -3.13 1.89 -29.24
CA ILE A 356 -3.69 3.18 -28.90
C ILE A 356 -4.17 3.84 -30.19
N GLU A 357 -5.46 4.04 -30.29
CA GLU A 357 -6.10 4.75 -31.41
C GLU A 357 -5.92 6.25 -31.19
N ASP A 358 -5.03 6.88 -31.93
CA ASP A 358 -4.87 8.33 -31.95
C ASP A 358 -5.25 8.88 -33.33
N GLU A 359 -5.87 10.06 -33.41
CA GLU A 359 -6.24 10.74 -34.67
C GLU A 359 -4.99 11.18 -35.46
N GLY A 360 -4.04 10.27 -35.71
CA GLY A 360 -2.87 10.54 -36.55
C GLY A 360 -1.59 9.77 -36.26
N ALA A 361 -1.54 8.84 -35.32
CA ALA A 361 -0.34 8.06 -35.05
C ALA A 361 -0.63 6.58 -34.82
N THR A 362 -0.23 5.72 -35.73
CA THR A 362 -0.10 4.27 -35.52
C THR A 362 1.11 3.99 -34.62
N GLY A 363 0.94 4.11 -33.31
CA GLY A 363 1.94 3.74 -32.33
C GLY A 363 1.68 2.31 -31.82
N VAL A 364 2.22 1.31 -32.50
CA VAL A 364 2.19 -0.08 -32.03
C VAL A 364 3.23 -0.25 -30.93
N GLY A 365 2.82 -0.15 -29.68
CA GLY A 365 3.56 -0.69 -28.55
C GLY A 365 3.29 -2.18 -28.43
N GLY A 366 4.11 -3.03 -29.04
CA GLY A 366 3.98 -4.48 -28.89
C GLY A 366 4.32 -4.90 -27.45
N ILE A 367 3.35 -5.43 -26.72
CA ILE A 367 3.55 -6.08 -25.42
C ILE A 367 3.43 -7.59 -25.66
N VAL A 368 4.46 -8.34 -25.28
CA VAL A 368 4.48 -9.81 -25.41
C VAL A 368 3.61 -10.40 -24.30
N ALA A 369 2.66 -11.26 -24.65
CA ALA A 369 1.90 -12.03 -23.68
C ALA A 369 2.79 -13.11 -23.04
N GLY A 370 2.85 -13.11 -21.72
CA GLY A 370 3.41 -14.21 -20.94
C GLY A 370 2.27 -14.96 -20.23
N ILE A 371 2.48 -16.24 -19.95
CA ILE A 371 1.66 -16.98 -19.00
C ILE A 371 2.28 -16.74 -17.64
N GLU A 372 1.53 -16.21 -16.69
CA GLU A 372 1.94 -16.28 -15.28
C GLU A 372 1.75 -17.72 -14.83
N ASP A 373 2.73 -18.54 -15.23
CA ASP A 373 2.85 -19.88 -14.73
C ASP A 373 3.84 -19.81 -13.55
N GLY A 374 3.33 -19.96 -12.34
CA GLY A 374 4.19 -20.36 -11.22
C GLY A 374 4.95 -21.66 -11.52
N ALA A 375 4.72 -22.26 -12.70
CA ALA A 375 5.39 -23.43 -13.21
C ALA A 375 6.83 -23.19 -13.69
N ASN A 376 7.21 -21.95 -14.01
CA ASN A 376 8.56 -21.64 -14.52
C ASN A 376 9.44 -20.84 -13.57
N ASP A 377 8.97 -20.50 -12.39
CA ASP A 377 9.79 -19.92 -11.34
C ASP A 377 10.66 -21.00 -10.72
N TRP A 378 11.93 -21.03 -11.13
CA TRP A 378 12.92 -21.95 -10.58
C TRP A 378 13.39 -21.44 -9.22
N HIS A 379 13.32 -22.33 -8.22
CA HIS A 379 13.79 -22.06 -6.87
C HIS A 379 14.76 -23.15 -6.42
N THR A 380 15.73 -22.78 -5.62
CA THR A 380 16.54 -23.74 -4.86
C THR A 380 15.69 -24.40 -3.77
N LEU A 381 16.16 -25.51 -3.19
CA LEU A 381 15.42 -26.23 -2.13
C LEU A 381 15.21 -25.38 -0.86
N ASP A 382 16.03 -24.36 -0.65
CA ASP A 382 15.94 -23.38 0.43
C ASP A 382 15.02 -22.18 0.10
N GLY A 383 14.31 -22.22 -1.07
CA GLY A 383 13.28 -21.24 -1.46
C GLY A 383 13.81 -20.00 -2.18
N ARG A 384 15.10 -19.89 -2.50
CA ARG A 384 15.65 -18.76 -3.25
C ARG A 384 15.26 -18.86 -4.71
N LYS A 385 14.61 -17.79 -5.26
CA LYS A 385 14.25 -17.68 -6.67
C LYS A 385 15.50 -17.56 -7.54
N LEU A 386 15.53 -18.30 -8.65
CA LEU A 386 16.58 -18.27 -9.68
C LEU A 386 16.10 -17.45 -10.88
N GLY A 387 17.02 -16.82 -11.57
CA GLY A 387 16.72 -15.99 -12.74
C GLY A 387 16.38 -16.76 -14.03
N GLY A 388 16.11 -18.08 -13.93
CA GLY A 388 15.77 -18.97 -15.03
C GLY A 388 16.11 -20.41 -14.72
N LYS A 389 16.00 -21.31 -15.71
CA LYS A 389 16.35 -22.72 -15.57
C LYS A 389 17.83 -22.87 -15.17
N PRO A 390 18.14 -23.51 -14.05
CA PRO A 390 19.51 -23.70 -13.61
C PRO A 390 20.28 -24.61 -14.58
N THR A 391 21.54 -24.28 -14.81
CA THR A 391 22.47 -25.06 -15.64
C THR A 391 23.32 -26.04 -14.79
N GLU A 392 23.29 -25.90 -13.48
CA GLU A 392 24.00 -26.82 -12.58
C GLU A 392 23.12 -28.03 -12.25
N LYS A 393 23.75 -29.19 -12.19
CA LYS A 393 23.05 -30.43 -11.79
C LYS A 393 22.56 -30.32 -10.34
N GLY A 394 21.29 -30.61 -10.14
CA GLY A 394 20.71 -30.50 -8.79
C GLY A 394 19.22 -30.75 -8.75
N ILE A 395 18.63 -30.65 -7.57
CA ILE A 395 17.20 -30.70 -7.37
C ILE A 395 16.72 -29.28 -7.11
N TYR A 396 15.71 -28.86 -7.86
CA TYR A 396 15.12 -27.53 -7.82
C TYR A 396 13.60 -27.62 -7.67
N ILE A 397 12.98 -26.54 -7.33
CA ILE A 397 11.52 -26.43 -7.26
C ILE A 397 11.03 -25.58 -8.43
N VAL A 398 10.11 -26.12 -9.22
CA VAL A 398 9.43 -25.46 -10.34
C VAL A 398 7.94 -25.74 -10.24
N GLY A 399 7.10 -24.68 -10.23
CA GLY A 399 5.67 -24.84 -10.09
C GLY A 399 5.25 -25.63 -8.85
N GLY A 400 5.99 -25.48 -7.75
CA GLY A 400 5.76 -26.23 -6.51
C GLY A 400 6.17 -27.71 -6.55
N LYS A 401 6.79 -28.20 -7.66
CA LYS A 401 7.25 -29.59 -7.81
C LYS A 401 8.79 -29.66 -7.79
N LYS A 402 9.33 -30.75 -7.22
CA LYS A 402 10.77 -31.04 -7.28
C LYS A 402 11.14 -31.57 -8.66
N VAL A 403 12.10 -30.93 -9.30
CA VAL A 403 12.63 -31.30 -10.62
C VAL A 403 14.13 -31.50 -10.53
N SER A 404 14.63 -32.59 -11.10
CA SER A 404 16.07 -32.87 -11.22
C SER A 404 16.61 -32.29 -12.52
N VAL A 405 17.62 -31.44 -12.43
CA VAL A 405 18.42 -30.98 -13.58
C VAL A 405 19.65 -31.86 -13.65
N GLN A 406 19.84 -32.53 -14.77
CA GLN A 406 20.96 -33.48 -15.02
C GLN A 406 22.13 -32.80 -15.74
#